data_85a89b7b6758cc663332e6d83f29b9e7
#
_entry.id   85a89b7b6758cc663332e6d83f29b9e7
#
_cell.length_a   1.000
_cell.length_b   1.000
_cell.length_c   1.000
_cell.angle_alpha   90.00
_cell.angle_beta   90.00
_cell.angle_gamma   90.00
#
_symmetry.space_group_name_H-M   'P 1'
#
loop_
_entity.id
_entity.type
_entity.pdbx_description
1 polymer ?
#
loop_
_entity_poly.entity_id
_entity_poly.type
_entity_poly.pdbx_seq_one_letter_code
_entity_poly.pdbx_strand_id
1 'polypeptide(L)'
;MNENKMAIKKQTVIEVAEELFLTQGLVATEMKEIAERALISRSTLYRMFDSRESLAFFVADKCLHELFDIKPLDTYGVNKTGFEILCAYTNDLVGIMVEKRRYLKFLSEFDHLFTGDYPDTPEARKFIEFNQQRHDRKMLMDILSIGVKDGSIRSDIDINMLELAIGNTLLGVAQRIVVREENYLQEYGYGQEILYAVIELILNGVCASYTSAP
;
A
#
# COMPACT_ATOMS: atom_id res chain seq x y z
N MET A 1 25.19 -14.61 -20.88
CA MET A 1 25.77 -14.99 -19.57
C MET A 1 26.06 -13.78 -18.65
N ASN A 2 26.37 -12.61 -19.19
CA ASN A 2 26.68 -11.40 -18.40
C ASN A 2 25.41 -10.68 -17.89
N GLU A 3 24.35 -10.62 -18.70
CA GLU A 3 23.07 -9.97 -18.34
C GLU A 3 22.36 -10.65 -17.17
N ASN A 4 22.32 -11.98 -17.15
CA ASN A 4 21.71 -12.73 -16.05
C ASN A 4 22.43 -12.50 -14.70
N LYS A 5 23.78 -12.41 -14.72
CA LYS A 5 24.56 -12.09 -13.51
C LYS A 5 24.29 -10.64 -13.02
N MET A 6 24.08 -9.71 -13.95
CA MET A 6 23.76 -8.31 -13.59
C MET A 6 22.35 -8.20 -13.00
N ALA A 7 21.36 -8.90 -13.58
CA ALA A 7 19.99 -8.94 -13.07
C ALA A 7 19.96 -9.53 -11.64
N ILE A 8 20.65 -10.64 -11.39
CA ILE A 8 20.75 -11.23 -10.04
C ILE A 8 21.36 -10.24 -9.06
N LYS A 9 22.47 -9.57 -9.42
CA LYS A 9 23.07 -8.56 -8.53
C LYS A 9 22.14 -7.38 -8.24
N LYS A 10 21.40 -6.92 -9.26
CA LYS A 10 20.42 -5.85 -9.10
C LYS A 10 19.32 -6.25 -8.12
N GLN A 11 18.83 -7.47 -8.25
CA GLN A 11 17.82 -8.03 -7.35
C GLN A 11 18.34 -8.13 -5.90
N THR A 12 19.56 -8.65 -5.71
CA THR A 12 20.20 -8.72 -4.38
C THR A 12 20.34 -7.34 -3.74
N VAL A 13 20.70 -6.31 -4.53
CA VAL A 13 20.78 -4.93 -4.01
C VAL A 13 19.41 -4.42 -3.56
N ILE A 14 18.35 -4.69 -4.32
CA ILE A 14 16.98 -4.28 -3.97
C ILE A 14 16.54 -4.98 -2.68
N GLU A 15 16.80 -6.28 -2.53
CA GLU A 15 16.47 -7.06 -1.33
C GLU A 15 17.21 -6.54 -0.08
N VAL A 16 18.49 -6.25 -0.21
CA VAL A 16 19.29 -5.64 0.88
C VAL A 16 18.77 -4.24 1.24
N ALA A 17 18.46 -3.42 0.23
CA ALA A 17 17.92 -2.09 0.47
C ALA A 17 16.55 -2.18 1.16
N GLU A 18 15.67 -3.09 0.74
CA GLU A 18 14.39 -3.34 1.40
C GLU A 18 14.59 -3.72 2.86
N GLU A 19 15.44 -4.69 3.17
CA GLU A 19 15.71 -5.10 4.55
C GLU A 19 16.15 -3.92 5.41
N LEU A 20 17.10 -3.11 4.90
CA LEU A 20 17.60 -1.94 5.60
C LEU A 20 16.52 -0.87 5.79
N PHE A 21 15.79 -0.54 4.74
CA PHE A 21 14.71 0.45 4.81
C PHE A 21 13.61 0.03 5.79
N LEU A 22 13.25 -1.26 5.81
CA LEU A 22 12.22 -1.78 6.71
C LEU A 22 12.68 -1.93 8.17
N THR A 23 13.99 -2.03 8.43
CA THR A 23 14.52 -2.23 9.79
C THR A 23 14.98 -0.95 10.45
N GLN A 24 15.76 -0.12 9.75
CA GLN A 24 16.32 1.11 10.32
C GLN A 24 15.70 2.40 9.74
N GLY A 25 14.91 2.29 8.67
CA GLY A 25 14.23 3.40 8.01
C GLY A 25 14.95 3.86 6.73
N LEU A 26 14.16 4.46 5.84
CA LEU A 26 14.62 4.95 4.54
C LEU A 26 15.66 6.06 4.71
N VAL A 27 15.39 7.03 5.58
CA VAL A 27 16.25 8.21 5.75
C VAL A 27 17.58 7.86 6.41
N ALA A 28 17.59 6.90 7.35
CA ALA A 28 18.79 6.48 8.08
C ALA A 28 19.72 5.55 7.28
N THR A 29 19.22 4.95 6.19
CA THR A 29 20.00 4.01 5.38
C THR A 29 20.95 4.71 4.45
N GLU A 30 22.22 4.32 4.46
CA GLU A 30 23.25 4.86 3.58
C GLU A 30 23.55 3.91 2.39
N MET A 31 23.83 4.47 1.22
CA MET A 31 24.24 3.71 0.03
C MET A 31 25.51 2.87 0.29
N LYS A 32 26.40 3.35 1.17
CA LYS A 32 27.59 2.61 1.59
C LYS A 32 27.23 1.27 2.25
N GLU A 33 26.28 1.31 3.18
CA GLU A 33 25.84 0.12 3.91
C GLU A 33 25.15 -0.88 2.98
N ILE A 34 24.34 -0.41 2.05
CA ILE A 34 23.72 -1.25 1.01
C ILE A 34 24.79 -1.97 0.21
N ALA A 35 25.84 -1.26 -0.25
CA ALA A 35 26.93 -1.87 -1.01
C ALA A 35 27.68 -2.93 -0.22
N GLU A 36 28.00 -2.65 1.05
CA GLU A 36 28.71 -3.57 1.95
C GLU A 36 27.89 -4.84 2.21
N ARG A 37 26.62 -4.73 2.52
CA ARG A 37 25.73 -5.89 2.74
C ARG A 37 25.44 -6.69 1.46
N ALA A 38 25.32 -6.02 0.31
CA ALA A 38 25.15 -6.66 -0.97
C ALA A 38 26.47 -7.26 -1.55
N LEU A 39 27.58 -7.15 -0.81
CA LEU A 39 28.90 -7.64 -1.20
C LEU A 39 29.38 -7.13 -2.56
N ILE A 40 29.12 -5.84 -2.84
CA ILE A 40 29.55 -5.15 -4.06
C ILE A 40 30.32 -3.87 -3.75
N SER A 41 31.11 -3.39 -4.72
CA SER A 41 31.76 -2.08 -4.57
C SER A 41 30.73 -0.94 -4.70
N ARG A 42 30.98 0.20 -4.03
CA ARG A 42 30.16 1.41 -4.17
C ARG A 42 30.03 1.85 -5.63
N SER A 43 31.12 1.78 -6.42
CA SER A 43 31.08 2.12 -7.83
C SER A 43 30.17 1.19 -8.64
N THR A 44 30.07 -0.07 -8.26
CA THR A 44 29.13 -1.03 -8.86
C THR A 44 27.69 -0.67 -8.49
N LEU A 45 27.42 -0.29 -7.23
CA LEU A 45 26.11 0.13 -6.77
C LEU A 45 25.65 1.37 -7.53
N TYR A 46 26.45 2.44 -7.56
CA TYR A 46 26.10 3.69 -8.25
C TYR A 46 25.95 3.55 -9.77
N ARG A 47 26.54 2.54 -10.37
CA ARG A 47 26.29 2.21 -11.79
C ARG A 47 24.92 1.57 -12.02
N MET A 48 24.34 0.92 -11.00
CA MET A 48 23.03 0.26 -11.07
C MET A 48 21.88 1.17 -10.60
N PHE A 49 22.16 2.02 -9.62
CA PHE A 49 21.20 2.91 -8.97
C PHE A 49 21.87 4.25 -8.65
N ASP A 50 21.34 5.32 -9.20
CA ASP A 50 21.92 6.64 -9.09
C ASP A 50 21.90 7.16 -7.65
N SER A 51 20.87 6.78 -6.88
CA SER A 51 20.66 7.26 -5.52
C SER A 51 19.87 6.27 -4.66
N ARG A 52 19.80 6.55 -3.36
CA ARG A 52 18.93 5.86 -2.41
C ARG A 52 17.44 6.03 -2.79
N GLU A 53 17.09 7.22 -3.28
CA GLU A 53 15.75 7.56 -3.72
C GLU A 53 15.33 6.69 -4.92
N SER A 54 16.24 6.40 -5.86
CA SER A 54 15.97 5.44 -6.96
C SER A 54 15.65 4.03 -6.43
N LEU A 55 16.37 3.56 -5.40
CA LEU A 55 16.09 2.30 -4.74
C LEU A 55 14.76 2.32 -4.00
N ALA A 56 14.38 3.47 -3.40
CA ALA A 56 13.13 3.62 -2.66
C ALA A 56 11.89 3.35 -3.53
N PHE A 57 11.92 3.70 -4.82
CA PHE A 57 10.82 3.38 -5.74
C PHE A 57 10.62 1.88 -5.93
N PHE A 58 11.69 1.10 -6.04
CA PHE A 58 11.58 -0.37 -6.16
C PHE A 58 11.02 -1.00 -4.88
N VAL A 59 11.44 -0.48 -3.72
CA VAL A 59 10.94 -0.98 -2.43
C VAL A 59 9.50 -0.54 -2.21
N ALA A 60 9.11 0.68 -2.60
CA ALA A 60 7.73 1.15 -2.51
C ALA A 60 6.79 0.32 -3.39
N ASP A 61 7.18 0.02 -4.62
CA ASP A 61 6.46 -0.90 -5.52
C ASP A 61 6.21 -2.25 -4.83
N LYS A 62 7.24 -2.87 -4.28
CA LYS A 62 7.13 -4.13 -3.56
C LYS A 62 6.25 -4.02 -2.31
N CYS A 63 6.40 -2.96 -1.51
CA CYS A 63 5.57 -2.74 -0.33
C CYS A 63 4.08 -2.63 -0.68
N LEU A 64 3.75 -1.94 -1.76
CA LEU A 64 2.36 -1.85 -2.24
C LEU A 64 1.85 -3.20 -2.72
N HIS A 65 2.65 -3.97 -3.45
CA HIS A 65 2.27 -5.34 -3.82
C HIS A 65 1.95 -6.20 -2.59
N GLU A 66 2.80 -6.17 -1.58
CA GLU A 66 2.65 -6.96 -0.36
C GLU A 66 1.46 -6.51 0.51
N LEU A 67 1.18 -5.20 0.58
CA LEU A 67 0.06 -4.65 1.35
C LEU A 67 -1.29 -4.88 0.68
N PHE A 68 -1.30 -5.02 -0.62
CA PHE A 68 -2.51 -5.22 -1.42
C PHE A 68 -2.56 -6.59 -2.11
N ASP A 69 -1.78 -7.56 -1.60
CA ASP A 69 -1.87 -8.96 -2.01
C ASP A 69 -3.09 -9.62 -1.36
N ILE A 70 -4.26 -9.29 -1.91
CA ILE A 70 -5.55 -9.74 -1.42
C ILE A 70 -6.01 -10.94 -2.25
N LYS A 71 -6.68 -11.88 -1.60
CA LYS A 71 -7.23 -13.06 -2.26
C LYS A 71 -8.17 -12.70 -3.42
N PRO A 72 -8.27 -13.53 -4.48
CA PRO A 72 -9.09 -13.27 -5.65
C PRO A 72 -10.57 -13.06 -5.31
N LEU A 73 -11.27 -12.25 -6.11
CA LEU A 73 -12.66 -11.86 -5.90
C LEU A 73 -13.63 -13.05 -5.78
N ASP A 74 -13.44 -14.10 -6.56
CA ASP A 74 -14.26 -15.31 -6.56
C ASP A 74 -14.21 -16.07 -5.23
N THR A 75 -13.17 -15.87 -4.41
CA THR A 75 -13.02 -16.50 -3.09
C THR A 75 -13.93 -15.88 -2.02
N TYR A 76 -14.52 -14.72 -2.26
CA TYR A 76 -15.45 -14.09 -1.32
C TYR A 76 -16.86 -14.70 -1.32
N GLY A 77 -17.17 -15.57 -2.28
CA GLY A 77 -18.41 -16.36 -2.32
C GLY A 77 -19.40 -15.89 -3.39
N VAL A 78 -20.14 -16.86 -3.96
CA VAL A 78 -20.97 -16.68 -5.17
C VAL A 78 -22.34 -16.05 -4.86
N ASN A 79 -22.82 -16.08 -3.61
CA ASN A 79 -24.18 -15.67 -3.21
C ASN A 79 -24.17 -14.45 -2.28
N LYS A 80 -23.11 -13.66 -2.29
CA LYS A 80 -23.00 -12.44 -1.48
C LYS A 80 -23.31 -11.20 -2.30
N THR A 81 -23.92 -10.21 -1.65
CA THR A 81 -24.08 -8.87 -2.20
C THR A 81 -22.72 -8.19 -2.31
N GLY A 82 -22.61 -7.18 -3.20
CA GLY A 82 -21.39 -6.40 -3.32
C GLY A 82 -20.97 -5.72 -2.02
N PHE A 83 -21.93 -5.32 -1.20
CA PHE A 83 -21.66 -4.75 0.14
C PHE A 83 -21.06 -5.80 1.10
N GLU A 84 -21.58 -7.02 1.13
CA GLU A 84 -21.01 -8.10 1.96
C GLU A 84 -19.59 -8.49 1.50
N ILE A 85 -19.33 -8.43 0.19
CA ILE A 85 -17.99 -8.64 -0.37
C ILE A 85 -17.07 -7.48 0.06
N LEU A 86 -17.54 -6.23 -0.03
CA LEU A 86 -16.77 -5.06 0.39
C LEU A 86 -16.39 -5.13 1.87
N CYS A 87 -17.32 -5.54 2.74
CA CYS A 87 -17.04 -5.75 4.16
C CYS A 87 -15.94 -6.78 4.39
N ALA A 88 -15.99 -7.92 3.69
CA ALA A 88 -14.98 -8.95 3.80
C ALA A 88 -13.62 -8.51 3.23
N TYR A 89 -13.62 -7.83 2.08
CA TYR A 89 -12.44 -7.27 1.45
C TYR A 89 -11.71 -6.25 2.34
N THR A 90 -12.45 -5.30 2.91
CA THR A 90 -11.85 -4.27 3.79
C THR A 90 -11.29 -4.86 5.08
N ASN A 91 -11.94 -5.88 5.65
CA ASN A 91 -11.42 -6.60 6.82
C ASN A 91 -10.12 -7.35 6.51
N ASP A 92 -10.06 -8.06 5.36
CA ASP A 92 -8.83 -8.74 4.93
C ASP A 92 -7.68 -7.73 4.72
N LEU A 93 -7.98 -6.62 4.04
CA LEU A 93 -7.00 -5.56 3.79
C LEU A 93 -6.42 -5.00 5.09
N VAL A 94 -7.27 -4.72 6.08
CA VAL A 94 -6.80 -4.24 7.38
C VAL A 94 -5.96 -5.29 8.10
N GLY A 95 -6.35 -6.56 8.07
CA GLY A 95 -5.55 -7.64 8.63
C GLY A 95 -4.14 -7.67 8.06
N ILE A 96 -4.00 -7.55 6.73
CA ILE A 96 -2.71 -7.47 6.04
C ILE A 96 -1.93 -6.21 6.48
N MET A 97 -2.57 -5.05 6.55
CA MET A 97 -1.94 -3.80 6.96
C MET A 97 -1.39 -3.86 8.40
N VAL A 98 -2.13 -4.48 9.31
CA VAL A 98 -1.70 -4.68 10.71
C VAL A 98 -0.51 -5.64 10.78
N GLU A 99 -0.57 -6.77 10.08
CA GLU A 99 0.52 -7.75 10.02
C GLU A 99 1.79 -7.16 9.41
N LYS A 100 1.63 -6.42 8.32
CA LYS A 100 2.75 -5.87 7.54
C LYS A 100 3.10 -4.43 7.92
N ARG A 101 3.00 -4.08 9.21
CA ARG A 101 3.23 -2.71 9.74
C ARG A 101 4.56 -2.06 9.32
N ARG A 102 5.61 -2.84 9.06
CA ARG A 102 6.90 -2.32 8.62
C ARG A 102 6.83 -1.70 7.23
N TYR A 103 5.99 -2.25 6.36
CA TYR A 103 5.75 -1.68 5.02
C TYR A 103 4.99 -0.35 5.12
N LEU A 104 4.00 -0.26 6.03
CA LEU A 104 3.30 1.01 6.30
C LEU A 104 4.25 2.09 6.80
N LYS A 105 5.20 1.72 7.71
CA LYS A 105 6.22 2.65 8.19
C LYS A 105 7.09 3.16 7.05
N PHE A 106 7.60 2.25 6.22
CA PHE A 106 8.42 2.62 5.07
C PHE A 106 7.65 3.55 4.10
N LEU A 107 6.40 3.20 3.75
CA LEU A 107 5.58 4.02 2.87
C LEU A 107 5.30 5.42 3.46
N SER A 108 5.14 5.53 4.78
CA SER A 108 5.00 6.83 5.44
C SER A 108 6.27 7.69 5.29
N GLU A 109 7.46 7.08 5.40
CA GLU A 109 8.74 7.78 5.15
C GLU A 109 8.91 8.13 3.66
N PHE A 110 8.50 7.24 2.76
CA PHE A 110 8.50 7.46 1.32
C PHE A 110 7.59 8.63 0.92
N ASP A 111 6.36 8.65 1.40
CA ASP A 111 5.40 9.74 1.14
C ASP A 111 5.92 11.09 1.69
N HIS A 112 6.60 11.07 2.85
CA HIS A 112 7.21 12.27 3.40
C HIS A 112 8.38 12.78 2.56
N LEU A 113 9.16 11.88 1.95
CA LEU A 113 10.29 12.22 1.09
C LEU A 113 9.83 12.83 -0.25
N PHE A 114 8.70 12.36 -0.77
CA PHE A 114 8.16 12.77 -2.07
C PHE A 114 6.83 13.53 -1.91
N THR A 115 6.87 14.67 -1.22
CA THR A 115 5.68 15.53 -1.00
C THR A 115 5.31 16.42 -2.18
N GLY A 116 6.19 16.53 -3.17
CA GLY A 116 5.97 17.27 -4.42
C GLY A 116 5.92 16.34 -5.64
N ASP A 117 6.27 16.89 -6.78
CA ASP A 117 6.38 16.08 -8.00
C ASP A 117 7.45 15.01 -7.87
N TYR A 118 7.18 13.83 -8.37
CA TYR A 118 8.20 12.79 -8.47
C TYR A 118 9.31 13.21 -9.45
N PRO A 119 10.57 12.80 -9.20
CA PRO A 119 11.66 13.08 -10.13
C PRO A 119 11.39 12.42 -11.48
N ASP A 120 11.82 13.07 -12.57
CA ASP A 120 11.68 12.51 -13.92
C ASP A 120 12.73 11.41 -14.18
N THR A 121 12.56 10.29 -13.49
CA THR A 121 13.42 9.10 -13.62
C THR A 121 12.62 7.91 -14.15
N PRO A 122 13.29 6.91 -14.77
CA PRO A 122 12.61 5.69 -15.21
C PRO A 122 11.90 4.92 -14.08
N GLU A 123 12.48 4.95 -12.88
CA GLU A 123 11.94 4.28 -11.69
C GLU A 123 10.65 4.95 -11.22
N ALA A 124 10.64 6.28 -11.14
CA ALA A 124 9.46 7.03 -10.75
C ALA A 124 8.33 6.88 -11.77
N ARG A 125 8.65 6.92 -13.08
CA ARG A 125 7.64 6.67 -14.13
C ARG A 125 7.02 5.29 -14.03
N LYS A 126 7.82 4.24 -13.82
CA LYS A 126 7.32 2.87 -13.61
C LYS A 126 6.45 2.75 -12.38
N PHE A 127 6.84 3.39 -11.29
CA PHE A 127 6.04 3.42 -10.05
C PHE A 127 4.67 4.09 -10.28
N ILE A 128 4.62 5.19 -11.02
CA ILE A 128 3.36 5.87 -11.38
C ILE A 128 2.48 4.94 -12.22
N GLU A 129 3.04 4.33 -13.29
CA GLU A 129 2.33 3.39 -14.15
C GLU A 129 1.78 2.21 -13.35
N PHE A 130 2.60 1.64 -12.46
CA PHE A 130 2.19 0.56 -11.57
C PHE A 130 1.00 0.98 -10.70
N ASN A 131 1.08 2.13 -10.02
CA ASN A 131 -0.01 2.62 -9.17
C ASN A 131 -1.32 2.86 -9.93
N GLN A 132 -1.25 3.26 -11.20
CA GLN A 132 -2.43 3.44 -12.04
C GLN A 132 -3.09 2.12 -12.43
N GLN A 133 -2.33 1.02 -12.52
CA GLN A 133 -2.75 -0.28 -13.06
C GLN A 133 -2.84 -1.38 -11.99
N ARG A 134 -2.70 -1.07 -10.70
CA ARG A 134 -2.76 -2.06 -9.63
C ARG A 134 -4.02 -2.92 -9.68
N HIS A 135 -3.84 -4.21 -9.50
CA HIS A 135 -4.91 -5.20 -9.58
C HIS A 135 -5.96 -5.02 -8.46
N ASP A 136 -5.53 -4.67 -7.26
CA ASP A 136 -6.40 -4.42 -6.10
C ASP A 136 -7.38 -3.26 -6.35
N ARG A 137 -6.95 -2.20 -7.02
CA ARG A 137 -7.82 -1.09 -7.42
C ARG A 137 -8.92 -1.55 -8.36
N LYS A 138 -8.56 -2.35 -9.37
CA LYS A 138 -9.55 -2.93 -10.28
C LYS A 138 -10.52 -3.83 -9.54
N MET A 139 -10.04 -4.67 -8.63
CA MET A 139 -10.88 -5.56 -7.84
C MET A 139 -11.85 -4.77 -6.94
N LEU A 140 -11.41 -3.70 -6.28
CA LEU A 140 -12.29 -2.86 -5.49
C LEU A 140 -13.37 -2.20 -6.36
N MET A 141 -13.01 -1.70 -7.56
CA MET A 141 -13.99 -1.17 -8.52
C MET A 141 -15.02 -2.23 -8.95
N ASP A 142 -14.59 -3.48 -9.19
CA ASP A 142 -15.48 -4.59 -9.53
C ASP A 142 -16.46 -4.89 -8.38
N ILE A 143 -15.97 -4.92 -7.13
CA ILE A 143 -16.80 -5.11 -5.91
C ILE A 143 -17.85 -4.00 -5.79
N LEU A 144 -17.43 -2.73 -5.92
CA LEU A 144 -18.32 -1.57 -5.87
C LEU A 144 -19.37 -1.62 -6.99
N SER A 145 -18.97 -2.01 -8.20
CA SER A 145 -19.87 -2.15 -9.34
C SER A 145 -20.92 -3.25 -9.12
N ILE A 146 -20.54 -4.37 -8.51
CA ILE A 146 -21.46 -5.43 -8.11
C ILE A 146 -22.49 -4.87 -7.12
N GLY A 147 -22.04 -4.15 -6.07
CA GLY A 147 -22.91 -3.62 -5.03
C GLY A 147 -23.86 -2.53 -5.54
N VAL A 148 -23.44 -1.68 -6.46
CA VAL A 148 -24.34 -0.73 -7.12
C VAL A 148 -25.37 -1.45 -7.97
N LYS A 149 -24.98 -2.49 -8.71
CA LYS A 149 -25.87 -3.27 -9.58
C LYS A 149 -26.91 -4.09 -8.79
N ASP A 150 -26.52 -4.67 -7.64
CA ASP A 150 -27.44 -5.44 -6.79
C ASP A 150 -28.22 -4.56 -5.79
N GLY A 151 -27.94 -3.26 -5.75
CA GLY A 151 -28.62 -2.28 -4.89
C GLY A 151 -28.14 -2.30 -3.43
N SER A 152 -27.08 -2.99 -3.08
CA SER A 152 -26.52 -3.03 -1.73
C SER A 152 -25.58 -1.86 -1.43
N ILE A 153 -25.02 -1.24 -2.47
CA ILE A 153 -24.21 -0.02 -2.40
C ILE A 153 -24.94 1.11 -3.10
N ARG A 154 -24.88 2.32 -2.53
CA ARG A 154 -25.52 3.52 -3.08
C ARG A 154 -24.98 3.86 -4.46
N SER A 155 -25.86 4.33 -5.37
CA SER A 155 -25.54 4.59 -6.77
C SER A 155 -25.28 6.07 -7.10
N ASP A 156 -25.37 6.97 -6.12
CA ASP A 156 -25.23 8.42 -6.27
C ASP A 156 -23.77 8.91 -6.12
N ILE A 157 -22.81 8.00 -5.94
CA ILE A 157 -21.38 8.31 -5.86
C ILE A 157 -20.66 7.72 -7.08
N ASP A 158 -19.75 8.49 -7.66
CA ASP A 158 -18.85 7.99 -8.72
C ASP A 158 -17.95 6.87 -8.17
N ILE A 159 -18.00 5.69 -8.80
CA ILE A 159 -17.27 4.49 -8.35
C ILE A 159 -15.75 4.72 -8.37
N ASN A 160 -15.22 5.47 -9.35
CA ASN A 160 -13.78 5.75 -9.41
C ASN A 160 -13.35 6.64 -8.24
N MET A 161 -14.16 7.64 -7.92
CA MET A 161 -13.89 8.51 -6.76
C MET A 161 -14.02 7.72 -5.46
N LEU A 162 -15.00 6.83 -5.34
CA LEU A 162 -15.22 6.00 -4.17
C LEU A 162 -14.08 5.01 -3.94
N GLU A 163 -13.57 4.37 -5.01
CA GLU A 163 -12.39 3.50 -4.95
C GLU A 163 -11.18 4.26 -4.38
N LEU A 164 -10.88 5.43 -4.95
CA LEU A 164 -9.78 6.28 -4.50
C LEU A 164 -9.97 6.72 -3.04
N ALA A 165 -11.18 7.11 -2.65
CA ALA A 165 -11.48 7.54 -1.30
C ALA A 165 -11.29 6.41 -0.28
N ILE A 166 -11.79 5.22 -0.55
CA ILE A 166 -11.64 4.05 0.34
C ILE A 166 -10.15 3.68 0.44
N GLY A 167 -9.47 3.49 -0.68
CA GLY A 167 -8.07 3.04 -0.69
C GLY A 167 -7.13 4.02 0.02
N ASN A 168 -7.24 5.31 -0.29
CA ASN A 168 -6.38 6.33 0.34
C ASN A 168 -6.73 6.57 1.81
N THR A 169 -8.02 6.51 2.19
CA THR A 169 -8.41 6.64 3.61
C THR A 169 -7.85 5.49 4.43
N LEU A 170 -8.01 4.24 3.97
CA LEU A 170 -7.50 3.07 4.69
C LEU A 170 -5.98 3.10 4.81
N LEU A 171 -5.27 3.38 3.72
CA LEU A 171 -3.81 3.45 3.74
C LEU A 171 -3.31 4.58 4.66
N GLY A 172 -3.84 5.78 4.51
CA GLY A 172 -3.40 6.94 5.31
C GLY A 172 -3.72 6.79 6.81
N VAL A 173 -4.88 6.24 7.15
CA VAL A 173 -5.24 5.96 8.55
C VAL A 173 -4.37 4.83 9.09
N ALA A 174 -4.13 3.76 8.32
CA ALA A 174 -3.26 2.66 8.73
C ALA A 174 -1.81 3.13 8.93
N GLN A 175 -1.24 3.92 8.04
CA GLN A 175 0.08 4.54 8.21
C GLN A 175 0.19 5.32 9.53
N ARG A 176 -0.88 6.03 9.91
CA ARG A 176 -0.88 6.82 11.15
C ARG A 176 -1.10 5.96 12.40
N ILE A 177 -2.11 5.10 12.40
CA ILE A 177 -2.55 4.36 13.60
C ILE A 177 -1.65 3.15 13.85
N VAL A 178 -1.42 2.29 12.84
CA VAL A 178 -0.66 1.05 13.02
C VAL A 178 0.82 1.35 13.30
N VAL A 179 1.38 2.37 12.65
CA VAL A 179 2.79 2.76 12.87
C VAL A 179 3.00 3.37 14.25
N ARG A 180 2.01 4.11 14.78
CA ARG A 180 2.06 4.81 16.06
C ARG A 180 1.22 4.14 17.15
N GLU A 181 0.92 2.87 17.04
CA GLU A 181 0.00 2.16 17.93
C GLU A 181 0.32 2.35 19.42
N GLU A 182 1.59 2.21 19.80
CA GLU A 182 2.04 2.39 21.19
C GLU A 182 1.77 3.82 21.72
N ASN A 183 1.94 4.84 20.86
CA ASN A 183 1.62 6.22 21.22
C ASN A 183 0.11 6.40 21.41
N TYR A 184 -0.71 5.84 20.50
CA TYR A 184 -2.17 5.93 20.59
C TYR A 184 -2.72 5.20 21.82
N LEU A 185 -2.15 4.06 22.20
CA LEU A 185 -2.50 3.37 23.44
C LEU A 185 -2.18 4.23 24.68
N GLN A 186 -1.06 4.95 24.69
CA GLN A 186 -0.71 5.85 25.78
C GLN A 186 -1.58 7.12 25.81
N GLU A 187 -1.84 7.71 24.65
CA GLU A 187 -2.58 8.98 24.52
C GLU A 187 -4.09 8.82 24.73
N TYR A 188 -4.68 7.72 24.24
CA TYR A 188 -6.14 7.57 24.10
C TYR A 188 -6.69 6.26 24.67
N GLY A 189 -5.84 5.28 25.00
CA GLY A 189 -6.25 3.94 25.42
C GLY A 189 -6.75 3.04 24.31
N TYR A 190 -6.63 3.47 23.05
CA TYR A 190 -7.02 2.74 21.85
C TYR A 190 -5.85 2.70 20.88
N GLY A 191 -5.69 1.60 20.14
CA GLY A 191 -4.69 1.40 19.12
C GLY A 191 -5.34 1.12 17.75
N GLN A 192 -5.07 -0.07 17.22
CA GLN A 192 -5.61 -0.50 15.93
C GLN A 192 -7.14 -0.58 15.86
N GLU A 193 -7.85 -0.62 17.00
CA GLU A 193 -9.32 -0.58 17.07
C GLU A 193 -9.89 0.66 16.37
N ILE A 194 -9.14 1.77 16.37
CA ILE A 194 -9.53 2.99 15.65
C ILE A 194 -9.64 2.74 14.14
N LEU A 195 -8.77 1.90 13.59
CA LEU A 195 -8.79 1.56 12.16
C LEU A 195 -10.08 0.80 11.79
N TYR A 196 -10.51 -0.14 12.65
CA TYR A 196 -11.78 -0.84 12.45
C TYR A 196 -12.99 0.09 12.56
N ALA A 197 -12.97 1.05 13.51
CA ALA A 197 -14.02 2.06 13.60
C ALA A 197 -14.10 2.95 12.34
N VAL A 198 -12.96 3.31 11.74
CA VAL A 198 -12.93 4.06 10.48
C VAL A 198 -13.52 3.23 9.33
N ILE A 199 -13.23 1.93 9.27
CA ILE A 199 -13.84 1.04 8.27
C ILE A 199 -15.34 1.02 8.43
N GLU A 200 -15.84 0.86 9.63
CA GLU A 200 -17.29 0.86 9.92
C GLU A 200 -17.94 2.16 9.44
N LEU A 201 -17.33 3.31 9.69
CA LEU A 201 -17.81 4.60 9.19
C LEU A 201 -17.86 4.66 7.65
N ILE A 202 -16.81 4.16 6.98
CA ILE A 202 -16.76 4.10 5.51
C ILE A 202 -17.87 3.18 4.99
N LEU A 203 -17.99 1.97 5.52
CA LEU A 203 -18.98 0.99 5.10
C LEU A 203 -20.40 1.50 5.28
N ASN A 204 -20.70 2.11 6.43
CA ASN A 204 -21.99 2.75 6.67
C ASN A 204 -22.27 3.88 5.66
N GLY A 205 -21.26 4.67 5.29
CA GLY A 205 -21.39 5.75 4.31
C GLY A 205 -21.67 5.29 2.89
N VAL A 206 -21.33 4.05 2.53
CA VAL A 206 -21.55 3.51 1.17
C VAL A 206 -22.74 2.56 1.08
N CYS A 207 -23.27 2.07 2.20
CA CYS A 207 -24.44 1.20 2.23
C CYS A 207 -25.69 1.90 1.69
N ALA A 208 -26.42 1.26 0.78
CA ALA A 208 -27.63 1.83 0.18
C ALA A 208 -28.75 2.11 1.20
N SER A 209 -28.84 1.34 2.29
CA SER A 209 -29.85 1.51 3.33
C SER A 209 -29.64 2.76 4.21
N TYR A 210 -28.50 3.43 4.09
CA TYR A 210 -28.15 4.64 4.89
C TYR A 210 -28.62 5.97 4.26
N THR A 211 -29.27 5.94 3.09
CA THR A 211 -29.64 7.15 2.31
C THR A 211 -30.98 7.75 2.72
N SER A 212 -31.46 7.58 3.95
CA SER A 212 -32.71 8.19 4.38
C SER A 212 -32.63 8.78 5.78
N ALA A 213 -31.98 9.93 5.88
CA ALA A 213 -32.39 10.96 6.81
C ALA A 213 -32.54 12.26 5.99
N PRO A 214 -33.69 12.91 6.04
CA PRO A 214 -33.93 14.16 5.34
C PRO A 214 -33.07 15.31 5.86
#